data_acb6942881ff45003bb6fa5c3331ee14
#
_entry.id   acb6942881ff45003bb6fa5c3331ee14
#
_cell.length_a   1.000
_cell.length_b   1.000
_cell.length_c   1.000
_cell.angle_alpha   90.00
_cell.angle_beta   90.00
_cell.angle_gamma   90.00
#
_symmetry.space_group_name_H-M   'P 1'
#
loop_
_entity.id
_entity.type
_entity.pdbx_description
1 polymer ?
#
loop_
_entity_poly.entity_id
_entity_poly.type
_entity_poly.pdbx_seq_one_letter_code
_entity_poly.pdbx_strand_id
1 'polypeptide(L)'
;MKQIISIAVVYSLAVVTLMGCESRKAQEPESDSAASEVLSPEETAAQEDSEDPALDQLARDYVRLVLTLGNHDKSYVDAYYGPADLKAEAEADKASPAELASRAEMLLARLPQTIEPAGDLQTLRTHYLKTQLKAVAAHAHHIADASFRDFQREAKALYDTEPPVQEYAEFDPVLAQLEEELPGSEPLHIRVQQFQEQYRIPEGKLESVFNAAIAECKKRTLAHIELPDNESFKLEYVQDKPWSGYNWYQGNAHSLIQINSELPIYIDRAVDLGCHEGYPGHHTYNALLEQKLVKDQGWLEYSVYPLFSPQSLIAEGSANYGIELAFPDGEKTRFEQEALYPLAGLDPATAEKYQRVLSLLAELKFAENIVAREYIDGKIDRDEAVARFQKYTAMSPEKAAQRVRFVDTYGAYVINYNWGKALVKQYVEQDADLSNARWQKFSRLLSSPRLPSSLNW
;
A
#
# COMPACT_ATOMS: atom_id res chain seq x y z
N MET A 1 -56.49 14.99 -9.93
CA MET A 1 -56.94 16.20 -9.21
C MET A 1 -55.89 16.52 -8.13
N LYS A 2 -55.26 17.66 -8.30
CA LYS A 2 -54.76 18.66 -7.34
C LYS A 2 -53.74 18.13 -6.27
N GLN A 3 -52.58 18.71 -5.98
CA GLN A 3 -52.07 20.06 -6.23
C GLN A 3 -50.56 20.07 -6.04
N ILE A 4 -49.88 20.78 -6.91
CA ILE A 4 -48.48 21.18 -6.86
C ILE A 4 -48.39 22.37 -5.90
N ILE A 5 -47.40 22.41 -4.98
CA ILE A 5 -47.00 23.63 -4.28
C ILE A 5 -45.51 23.86 -4.52
N SER A 6 -45.26 24.88 -5.36
CA SER A 6 -43.92 25.50 -5.52
C SER A 6 -43.73 26.55 -4.41
N ILE A 7 -42.61 26.57 -3.77
CA ILE A 7 -42.16 27.71 -2.95
C ILE A 7 -40.88 28.27 -3.58
N ALA A 8 -41.03 29.49 -4.10
CA ALA A 8 -39.92 30.34 -4.56
C ALA A 8 -39.34 31.07 -3.34
N VAL A 9 -38.02 31.12 -3.23
CA VAL A 9 -37.30 31.96 -2.27
C VAL A 9 -36.56 33.07 -3.04
N VAL A 10 -36.90 34.27 -2.60
CA VAL A 10 -36.51 35.57 -3.19
C VAL A 10 -35.10 35.95 -2.74
N TYR A 11 -34.28 36.37 -3.69
CA TYR A 11 -33.00 37.06 -3.44
C TYR A 11 -33.28 38.51 -2.99
N SER A 12 -32.62 38.93 -1.91
CA SER A 12 -32.52 40.33 -1.56
C SER A 12 -31.06 40.79 -1.66
N LEU A 13 -30.80 41.64 -2.65
CA LEU A 13 -29.59 42.43 -2.80
C LEU A 13 -29.66 43.61 -1.80
N ALA A 14 -28.60 43.82 -1.00
CA ALA A 14 -28.37 45.07 -0.30
C ALA A 14 -27.08 45.69 -0.80
N VAL A 15 -27.24 46.82 -1.49
CA VAL A 15 -26.19 47.77 -1.89
C VAL A 15 -25.97 48.71 -0.72
N VAL A 16 -24.71 48.87 -0.26
CA VAL A 16 -24.33 49.98 0.62
C VAL A 16 -23.19 50.77 -0.04
N THR A 17 -23.47 52.03 -0.21
CA THR A 17 -22.70 53.07 -0.85
C THR A 17 -21.52 53.56 0.01
N LEU A 18 -20.48 53.95 -0.68
CA LEU A 18 -19.27 54.68 -0.25
C LEU A 18 -19.57 55.99 0.45
N MET A 19 -18.82 56.26 1.52
CA MET A 19 -18.39 57.65 1.88
C MET A 19 -16.98 57.61 2.44
N GLY A 20 -16.09 58.42 1.83
CA GLY A 20 -14.70 58.54 2.20
C GLY A 20 -14.48 59.52 3.37
N CYS A 21 -13.33 59.40 3.98
CA CYS A 21 -12.63 60.57 4.55
C CYS A 21 -11.14 60.26 4.78
N GLU A 22 -10.36 61.20 4.42
CA GLU A 22 -8.97 61.58 4.40
C GLU A 22 -7.98 61.04 5.46
N SER A 23 -6.84 60.65 4.92
CA SER A 23 -5.44 60.92 5.29
C SER A 23 -4.99 61.01 6.75
N ARG A 24 -4.11 60.05 7.12
CA ARG A 24 -2.91 60.34 7.94
C ARG A 24 -1.75 59.47 7.49
N LYS A 25 -0.67 60.15 6.99
CA LYS A 25 0.65 59.58 6.75
C LYS A 25 1.25 59.12 8.07
N ALA A 26 1.69 57.87 8.14
CA ALA A 26 2.65 57.39 9.13
C ALA A 26 3.77 56.65 8.36
N GLN A 27 5.00 56.97 8.76
CA GLN A 27 6.27 56.60 8.15
C GLN A 27 6.46 55.08 8.07
N GLU A 28 6.95 54.62 6.92
CA GLU A 28 7.53 53.31 6.71
C GLU A 28 8.89 53.22 7.44
N PRO A 29 9.21 52.07 8.07
CA PRO A 29 10.59 51.73 8.35
C PRO A 29 11.16 51.01 7.14
N GLU A 30 12.37 51.42 6.76
CA GLU A 30 13.20 50.86 5.71
C GLU A 30 13.32 49.33 5.86
N SER A 31 12.90 48.59 4.82
CA SER A 31 13.18 47.19 4.71
C SER A 31 14.57 47.01 4.11
N ASP A 32 15.48 46.44 4.88
CA ASP A 32 16.70 45.83 4.39
C ASP A 32 16.39 44.84 3.30
N SER A 33 16.83 45.14 2.08
CA SER A 33 16.78 44.23 0.94
C SER A 33 17.89 43.19 1.09
N ALA A 34 17.54 42.03 1.68
CA ALA A 34 18.34 40.83 1.46
C ALA A 34 18.15 40.40 -0.01
N ALA A 35 19.19 40.63 -0.80
CA ALA A 35 19.27 40.17 -2.16
C ALA A 35 19.05 38.65 -2.19
N SER A 36 18.01 38.18 -2.88
CA SER A 36 17.90 36.80 -3.29
C SER A 36 19.04 36.53 -4.29
N GLU A 37 20.07 35.84 -3.83
CA GLU A 37 21.03 35.21 -4.74
C GLU A 37 20.26 34.23 -5.63
N VAL A 38 20.08 34.62 -6.88
CA VAL A 38 19.73 33.71 -7.97
C VAL A 38 20.94 32.79 -8.13
N LEU A 39 20.84 31.57 -7.63
CA LEU A 39 21.79 30.52 -7.88
C LEU A 39 21.89 30.35 -9.40
N SER A 40 23.10 30.54 -9.90
CA SER A 40 23.45 30.33 -11.29
C SER A 40 23.24 28.87 -11.68
N PRO A 41 22.84 28.54 -12.94
CA PRO A 41 22.64 27.18 -13.40
C PRO A 41 23.99 26.53 -13.77
N GLU A 42 24.88 26.33 -12.81
CA GLU A 42 26.16 25.61 -12.92
C GLU A 42 26.44 24.78 -11.66
N GLU A 43 25.54 23.88 -11.35
CA GLU A 43 25.83 22.62 -10.66
C GLU A 43 25.13 21.50 -11.41
N THR A 44 25.57 21.27 -12.65
CA THR A 44 25.52 19.94 -13.24
C THR A 44 26.45 19.09 -12.39
N ALA A 45 25.88 18.39 -11.38
CA ALA A 45 26.55 17.29 -10.74
C ALA A 45 27.09 16.38 -11.86
N ALA A 46 28.41 16.17 -11.87
CA ALA A 46 29.03 15.21 -12.75
C ALA A 46 28.30 13.89 -12.56
N GLN A 47 27.51 13.47 -13.55
CA GLN A 47 27.06 12.09 -13.65
C GLN A 47 28.35 11.28 -13.78
N GLU A 48 28.71 10.55 -12.73
CA GLU A 48 29.65 9.45 -12.84
C GLU A 48 29.12 8.56 -13.97
N ASP A 49 29.97 8.19 -14.93
CA ASP A 49 29.59 7.36 -16.06
C ASP A 49 28.92 6.08 -15.52
N SER A 50 27.66 5.86 -15.87
CA SER A 50 26.89 4.67 -15.48
C SER A 50 27.64 3.39 -15.83
N GLU A 51 27.63 2.40 -14.93
CA GLU A 51 28.24 1.07 -15.17
C GLU A 51 27.55 0.34 -16.33
N ASP A 52 26.27 0.61 -16.64
CA ASP A 52 25.52 0.03 -17.77
C ASP A 52 24.57 1.04 -18.43
N PRO A 53 25.09 1.92 -19.33
CA PRO A 53 24.25 2.91 -20.03
C PRO A 53 23.11 2.32 -20.87
N ALA A 54 23.26 1.08 -21.34
CA ALA A 54 22.21 0.43 -22.11
C ALA A 54 21.03 0.01 -21.22
N LEU A 55 21.31 -0.45 -20.02
CA LEU A 55 20.30 -0.78 -19.02
C LEU A 55 19.60 0.48 -18.48
N ASP A 56 20.34 1.57 -18.31
CA ASP A 56 19.76 2.85 -17.88
C ASP A 56 18.81 3.44 -18.92
N GLN A 57 19.18 3.35 -20.22
CA GLN A 57 18.25 3.75 -21.28
C GLN A 57 17.00 2.86 -21.31
N LEU A 58 17.14 1.56 -21.07
CA LEU A 58 16.02 0.65 -20.98
C LEU A 58 15.14 0.97 -19.75
N ALA A 59 15.74 1.32 -18.62
CA ALA A 59 15.03 1.76 -17.41
C ALA A 59 14.23 3.06 -17.67
N ARG A 60 14.81 4.03 -18.39
CA ARG A 60 14.09 5.23 -18.81
C ARG A 60 12.90 4.93 -19.72
N ASP A 61 13.09 4.04 -20.71
CA ASP A 61 12.01 3.57 -21.59
C ASP A 61 10.91 2.84 -20.81
N TYR A 62 11.27 2.03 -19.81
CA TYR A 62 10.34 1.36 -18.89
C TYR A 62 9.51 2.37 -18.10
N VAL A 63 10.13 3.37 -17.46
CA VAL A 63 9.41 4.40 -16.69
C VAL A 63 8.40 5.12 -17.57
N ARG A 64 8.79 5.56 -18.77
CA ARG A 64 7.88 6.21 -19.71
C ARG A 64 6.72 5.29 -20.09
N LEU A 65 7.00 4.00 -20.33
CA LEU A 65 5.97 3.01 -20.67
C LEU A 65 4.95 2.82 -19.54
N VAL A 66 5.41 2.70 -18.28
CA VAL A 66 4.53 2.60 -17.09
C VAL A 66 3.64 3.84 -16.96
N LEU A 67 4.23 5.03 -17.08
CA LEU A 67 3.47 6.28 -17.00
C LEU A 67 2.44 6.41 -18.14
N THR A 68 2.79 5.98 -19.37
CA THR A 68 1.85 6.00 -20.49
C THR A 68 0.70 5.03 -20.27
N LEU A 69 0.96 3.83 -19.73
CA LEU A 69 -0.09 2.86 -19.39
C LEU A 69 -1.04 3.41 -18.32
N GLY A 70 -0.54 4.20 -17.37
CA GLY A 70 -1.34 4.93 -16.38
C GLY A 70 -2.36 5.92 -16.96
N ASN A 71 -2.24 6.32 -18.24
CA ASN A 71 -3.28 7.11 -18.90
C ASN A 71 -4.54 6.29 -19.19
N HIS A 72 -4.41 4.97 -19.34
CA HIS A 72 -5.51 4.04 -19.61
C HIS A 72 -6.10 3.43 -18.33
N ASP A 73 -5.32 3.34 -17.25
CA ASP A 73 -5.77 2.86 -15.94
C ASP A 73 -5.28 3.84 -14.85
N LYS A 74 -6.22 4.59 -14.26
CA LYS A 74 -5.90 5.61 -13.25
C LYS A 74 -5.40 5.03 -11.93
N SER A 75 -5.64 3.74 -11.70
CA SER A 75 -5.17 3.02 -10.51
C SER A 75 -3.77 2.43 -10.69
N TYR A 76 -3.20 2.47 -11.92
CA TYR A 76 -1.98 1.73 -12.24
C TYR A 76 -0.71 2.34 -11.67
N VAL A 77 -0.58 3.67 -11.68
CA VAL A 77 0.61 4.36 -11.15
C VAL A 77 0.32 4.86 -9.75
N ASP A 78 0.85 4.18 -8.76
CA ASP A 78 0.66 4.48 -7.34
C ASP A 78 1.50 5.68 -6.90
N ALA A 79 2.78 5.73 -7.29
CA ALA A 79 3.67 6.85 -7.01
C ALA A 79 4.58 7.14 -8.20
N TYR A 80 4.90 8.42 -8.38
CA TYR A 80 5.91 8.89 -9.31
C TYR A 80 6.60 10.15 -8.78
N TYR A 81 7.90 10.08 -8.61
CA TYR A 81 8.74 11.20 -8.16
C TYR A 81 10.01 11.37 -9.02
N GLY A 82 9.95 10.83 -10.25
CA GLY A 82 11.02 10.96 -11.25
C GLY A 82 10.97 12.26 -12.06
N PRO A 83 11.77 12.37 -13.14
CA PRO A 83 11.87 13.54 -13.99
C PRO A 83 10.53 13.97 -14.61
N ALA A 84 10.23 15.28 -14.54
CA ALA A 84 8.96 15.83 -15.04
C ALA A 84 8.80 15.70 -16.56
N ASP A 85 9.89 15.68 -17.34
CA ASP A 85 9.88 15.49 -18.78
C ASP A 85 9.31 14.12 -19.19
N LEU A 86 9.66 13.05 -18.48
CA LEU A 86 9.09 11.71 -18.72
C LEU A 86 7.58 11.67 -18.51
N LYS A 87 7.09 12.36 -17.48
CA LYS A 87 5.66 12.47 -17.23
C LYS A 87 4.96 13.22 -18.37
N ALA A 88 5.53 14.34 -18.81
CA ALA A 88 4.98 15.12 -19.93
C ALA A 88 5.00 14.33 -21.25
N GLU A 89 6.09 13.59 -21.54
CA GLU A 89 6.16 12.69 -22.69
C GLU A 89 5.06 11.61 -22.64
N ALA A 90 4.88 10.98 -21.49
CA ALA A 90 3.86 9.94 -21.28
C ALA A 90 2.42 10.49 -21.42
N GLU A 91 2.12 11.68 -20.90
CA GLU A 91 0.82 12.34 -21.05
C GLU A 91 0.51 12.71 -22.53
N ALA A 92 1.55 13.03 -23.30
CA ALA A 92 1.42 13.33 -24.73
C ALA A 92 1.28 12.07 -25.62
N ASP A 93 1.77 10.92 -25.16
CA ASP A 93 1.72 9.65 -25.89
C ASP A 93 0.28 9.12 -25.96
N LYS A 94 -0.20 8.81 -27.16
CA LYS A 94 -1.56 8.32 -27.44
C LYS A 94 -1.59 6.85 -27.85
N ALA A 95 -0.51 6.11 -27.57
CA ALA A 95 -0.46 4.68 -27.87
C ALA A 95 -1.59 3.92 -27.16
N SER A 96 -2.20 2.99 -27.86
CA SER A 96 -3.21 2.08 -27.30
C SER A 96 -2.58 1.07 -26.33
N PRO A 97 -3.36 0.45 -25.45
CA PRO A 97 -2.84 -0.61 -24.56
C PRO A 97 -2.17 -1.76 -25.34
N ALA A 98 -2.70 -2.16 -26.49
CA ALA A 98 -2.08 -3.19 -27.32
C ALA A 98 -0.70 -2.79 -27.89
N GLU A 99 -0.54 -1.51 -28.29
CA GLU A 99 0.76 -0.97 -28.70
C GLU A 99 1.73 -0.88 -27.52
N LEU A 100 1.24 -0.54 -26.33
CA LEU A 100 2.06 -0.53 -25.12
C LEU A 100 2.52 -1.93 -24.70
N ALA A 101 1.67 -2.95 -24.84
CA ALA A 101 2.07 -4.34 -24.66
C ALA A 101 3.21 -4.73 -25.63
N SER A 102 3.08 -4.39 -26.91
CA SER A 102 4.13 -4.65 -27.91
C SER A 102 5.43 -3.90 -27.60
N ARG A 103 5.36 -2.66 -27.09
CA ARG A 103 6.55 -1.92 -26.64
C ARG A 103 7.23 -2.59 -25.45
N ALA A 104 6.46 -3.10 -24.47
CA ALA A 104 7.01 -3.86 -23.34
C ALA A 104 7.74 -5.12 -23.83
N GLU A 105 7.17 -5.86 -24.76
CA GLU A 105 7.78 -7.06 -25.38
C GLU A 105 9.07 -6.72 -26.15
N MET A 106 9.10 -5.59 -26.86
CA MET A 106 10.33 -5.14 -27.52
C MET A 106 11.43 -4.77 -26.52
N LEU A 107 11.10 -4.15 -25.38
CA LEU A 107 12.08 -3.90 -24.32
C LEU A 107 12.55 -5.20 -23.67
N LEU A 108 11.65 -6.16 -23.43
CA LEU A 108 11.99 -7.50 -22.93
C LEU A 108 13.00 -8.23 -23.84
N ALA A 109 12.85 -8.10 -25.16
CA ALA A 109 13.75 -8.73 -26.12
C ALA A 109 15.19 -8.16 -26.08
N ARG A 110 15.40 -6.99 -25.50
CA ARG A 110 16.72 -6.37 -25.28
C ARG A 110 17.46 -6.91 -24.06
N LEU A 111 16.72 -7.58 -23.14
CA LEU A 111 17.29 -8.15 -21.91
C LEU A 111 17.74 -9.60 -22.14
N PRO A 112 18.69 -10.12 -21.35
CA PRO A 112 19.13 -11.50 -21.41
C PRO A 112 17.97 -12.48 -21.27
N GLN A 113 17.93 -13.52 -22.11
CA GLN A 113 16.87 -14.56 -22.05
C GLN A 113 16.95 -15.33 -20.72
N THR A 114 18.15 -15.65 -20.28
CA THR A 114 18.41 -16.29 -18.98
C THR A 114 19.22 -15.35 -18.11
N ILE A 115 18.91 -15.29 -16.83
CA ILE A 115 19.65 -14.59 -15.79
C ILE A 115 20.02 -15.64 -14.77
N GLU A 116 21.31 -15.88 -14.59
CA GLU A 116 21.79 -16.80 -13.55
C GLU A 116 21.54 -16.19 -12.17
N PRO A 117 20.92 -16.92 -11.24
CA PRO A 117 20.65 -16.40 -9.91
C PRO A 117 21.90 -15.93 -9.19
N ALA A 118 21.95 -14.65 -8.82
CA ALA A 118 23.00 -14.06 -8.00
C ALA A 118 22.42 -12.96 -7.13
N GLY A 119 23.00 -12.80 -5.95
CA GLY A 119 22.56 -11.81 -4.96
C GLY A 119 23.17 -10.42 -5.12
N ASP A 120 23.99 -10.19 -6.16
CA ASP A 120 24.54 -8.88 -6.45
C ASP A 120 23.48 -7.94 -7.04
N LEU A 121 23.66 -6.65 -6.82
CA LEU A 121 22.66 -5.63 -7.17
C LEU A 121 22.40 -5.53 -8.67
N GLN A 122 23.41 -5.69 -9.53
CA GLN A 122 23.25 -5.56 -10.99
C GLN A 122 22.43 -6.73 -11.56
N THR A 123 22.70 -7.95 -11.11
CA THR A 123 21.90 -9.13 -11.48
C THR A 123 20.45 -8.99 -11.02
N LEU A 124 20.25 -8.54 -9.78
CA LEU A 124 18.90 -8.28 -9.24
C LEU A 124 18.19 -7.15 -10.00
N ARG A 125 18.89 -6.07 -10.39
CA ARG A 125 18.31 -4.98 -11.20
C ARG A 125 17.85 -5.46 -12.57
N THR A 126 18.68 -6.25 -13.25
CA THR A 126 18.35 -6.82 -14.56
C THR A 126 17.13 -7.73 -14.45
N HIS A 127 17.08 -8.54 -13.41
CA HIS A 127 15.94 -9.42 -13.12
C HIS A 127 14.67 -8.61 -12.80
N TYR A 128 14.78 -7.56 -11.99
CA TYR A 128 13.69 -6.64 -11.69
C TYR A 128 13.08 -6.05 -12.95
N LEU A 129 13.88 -5.40 -13.80
CA LEU A 129 13.38 -4.79 -15.04
C LEU A 129 12.72 -5.82 -15.96
N LYS A 130 13.32 -7.01 -16.06
CA LYS A 130 12.75 -8.10 -16.88
C LYS A 130 11.38 -8.55 -16.36
N THR A 131 11.25 -8.71 -15.06
CA THR A 131 10.03 -9.21 -14.43
C THR A 131 8.93 -8.14 -14.43
N GLN A 132 9.32 -6.90 -14.16
CA GLN A 132 8.41 -5.74 -14.27
C GLN A 132 7.88 -5.54 -15.69
N LEU A 133 8.72 -5.63 -16.71
CA LEU A 133 8.29 -5.51 -18.11
C LEU A 133 7.30 -6.62 -18.51
N LYS A 134 7.46 -7.85 -17.99
CA LYS A 134 6.46 -8.90 -18.18
C LYS A 134 5.11 -8.52 -17.57
N ALA A 135 5.10 -7.97 -16.35
CA ALA A 135 3.88 -7.53 -15.70
C ALA A 135 3.24 -6.36 -16.45
N VAL A 136 4.03 -5.40 -16.95
CA VAL A 136 3.53 -4.29 -17.79
C VAL A 136 2.86 -4.83 -19.07
N ALA A 137 3.50 -5.76 -19.78
CA ALA A 137 2.93 -6.38 -20.97
C ALA A 137 1.61 -7.10 -20.66
N ALA A 138 1.59 -7.89 -19.58
CA ALA A 138 0.41 -8.63 -19.15
C ALA A 138 -0.76 -7.69 -18.76
N HIS A 139 -0.49 -6.62 -18.02
CA HIS A 139 -1.51 -5.63 -17.64
C HIS A 139 -2.03 -4.84 -18.86
N ALA A 140 -1.14 -4.47 -19.77
CA ALA A 140 -1.53 -3.78 -21.02
C ALA A 140 -2.43 -4.67 -21.91
N HIS A 141 -2.13 -5.98 -22.02
CA HIS A 141 -3.01 -6.93 -22.68
C HIS A 141 -4.36 -7.05 -21.98
N HIS A 142 -4.36 -7.09 -20.64
CA HIS A 142 -5.60 -7.16 -19.87
C HIS A 142 -6.50 -5.94 -20.14
N ILE A 143 -5.93 -4.72 -20.15
CA ILE A 143 -6.69 -3.50 -20.49
C ILE A 143 -7.22 -3.54 -21.92
N ALA A 144 -6.46 -4.12 -22.87
CA ALA A 144 -6.82 -4.17 -24.28
C ALA A 144 -8.00 -5.11 -24.56
N ASP A 145 -8.07 -6.29 -23.91
CA ASP A 145 -9.01 -7.35 -24.26
C ASP A 145 -9.71 -8.04 -23.07
N ALA A 146 -9.54 -7.53 -21.85
CA ALA A 146 -10.08 -8.10 -20.61
C ALA A 146 -9.72 -9.59 -20.44
N SER A 147 -8.48 -9.99 -20.79
CA SER A 147 -8.06 -11.38 -20.97
C SER A 147 -7.88 -12.17 -19.67
N PHE A 148 -7.76 -11.50 -18.50
CA PHE A 148 -7.66 -12.20 -17.23
C PHE A 148 -9.04 -12.63 -16.73
N ARG A 149 -9.31 -13.94 -16.84
CA ARG A 149 -10.39 -14.64 -16.16
C ARG A 149 -9.88 -15.94 -15.55
N ASP A 150 -8.65 -15.89 -15.04
CA ASP A 150 -7.95 -16.98 -14.38
C ASP A 150 -7.05 -16.39 -13.31
N PHE A 151 -7.43 -16.60 -12.07
CA PHE A 151 -6.77 -16.03 -10.91
C PHE A 151 -5.28 -16.42 -10.81
N GLN A 152 -4.94 -17.69 -11.07
CA GLN A 152 -3.55 -18.14 -10.97
C GLN A 152 -2.69 -17.54 -12.08
N ARG A 153 -3.23 -17.44 -13.29
CA ARG A 153 -2.54 -16.82 -14.42
C ARG A 153 -2.30 -15.32 -14.16
N GLU A 154 -3.29 -14.62 -13.62
CA GLU A 154 -3.17 -13.21 -13.24
C GLU A 154 -2.12 -13.04 -12.13
N ALA A 155 -2.19 -13.83 -11.05
CA ALA A 155 -1.23 -13.80 -9.96
C ALA A 155 0.22 -14.01 -10.45
N LYS A 156 0.43 -14.99 -11.31
CA LYS A 156 1.75 -15.27 -11.89
C LYS A 156 2.26 -14.14 -12.79
N ALA A 157 1.37 -13.59 -13.63
CA ALA A 157 1.75 -12.60 -14.63
C ALA A 157 2.03 -11.23 -14.00
N LEU A 158 1.23 -10.81 -13.00
CA LEU A 158 1.34 -9.49 -12.39
C LEU A 158 2.19 -9.48 -11.11
N TYR A 159 2.18 -10.57 -10.33
CA TYR A 159 2.83 -10.57 -9.01
C TYR A 159 3.98 -11.58 -8.89
N ASP A 160 4.40 -12.19 -10.01
CA ASP A 160 5.58 -13.06 -10.10
C ASP A 160 5.52 -14.26 -9.13
N THR A 161 4.31 -14.75 -8.82
CA THR A 161 4.09 -15.84 -7.89
C THR A 161 2.83 -16.63 -8.19
N GLU A 162 2.79 -17.86 -7.72
CA GLU A 162 1.60 -18.71 -7.72
C GLU A 162 1.20 -18.96 -6.26
N PRO A 163 0.10 -18.36 -5.78
CA PRO A 163 -0.36 -18.63 -4.42
C PRO A 163 -0.81 -20.09 -4.28
N PRO A 164 -0.66 -20.70 -3.09
CA PRO A 164 -1.09 -22.08 -2.87
C PRO A 164 -2.59 -22.22 -3.12
N VAL A 165 -2.96 -23.38 -3.67
CA VAL A 165 -4.36 -23.76 -3.83
C VAL A 165 -4.82 -24.44 -2.55
N GLN A 166 -5.71 -23.79 -1.84
CA GLN A 166 -6.29 -24.26 -0.58
C GLN A 166 -7.77 -24.60 -0.75
N GLU A 167 -8.30 -25.39 0.18
CA GLU A 167 -9.70 -25.81 0.23
C GLU A 167 -10.40 -25.25 1.49
N TYR A 168 -11.69 -24.96 1.42
CA TYR A 168 -12.45 -24.42 2.54
C TYR A 168 -12.38 -25.28 3.80
N ALA A 169 -12.34 -26.60 3.65
CA ALA A 169 -12.26 -27.54 4.77
C ALA A 169 -11.01 -27.36 5.65
N GLU A 170 -9.94 -26.75 5.13
CA GLU A 170 -8.74 -26.43 5.91
C GLU A 170 -9.02 -25.39 7.02
N PHE A 171 -10.08 -24.56 6.84
CA PHE A 171 -10.46 -23.50 7.77
C PHE A 171 -11.55 -23.92 8.77
N ASP A 172 -12.18 -25.09 8.60
CA ASP A 172 -13.22 -25.58 9.52
C ASP A 172 -12.75 -25.64 10.98
N PRO A 173 -11.50 -26.08 11.31
CA PRO A 173 -11.02 -26.08 12.69
C PRO A 173 -10.90 -24.67 13.30
N VAL A 174 -10.51 -23.68 12.47
CA VAL A 174 -10.39 -22.28 12.92
C VAL A 174 -11.76 -21.68 13.17
N LEU A 175 -12.72 -21.95 12.27
CA LEU A 175 -14.11 -21.53 12.44
C LEU A 175 -14.72 -22.14 13.71
N ALA A 176 -14.45 -23.43 14.01
CA ALA A 176 -14.91 -24.08 15.24
C ALA A 176 -14.32 -23.42 16.49
N GLN A 177 -13.04 -23.10 16.52
CA GLN A 177 -12.41 -22.37 17.63
C GLN A 177 -13.02 -20.97 17.81
N LEU A 178 -13.30 -20.27 16.71
CA LEU A 178 -13.95 -18.96 16.76
C LEU A 178 -15.39 -19.04 17.30
N GLU A 179 -16.13 -20.12 16.99
CA GLU A 179 -17.43 -20.44 17.60
C GLU A 179 -17.34 -20.65 19.11
N GLU A 180 -16.26 -21.30 19.60
CA GLU A 180 -16.02 -21.52 21.02
C GLU A 180 -15.65 -20.22 21.75
N GLU A 181 -14.80 -19.36 21.16
CA GLU A 181 -14.45 -18.06 21.74
C GLU A 181 -15.64 -17.07 21.79
N LEU A 182 -16.55 -17.18 20.83
CA LEU A 182 -17.71 -16.31 20.69
C LEU A 182 -19.02 -17.12 20.67
N PRO A 183 -19.43 -17.76 21.80
CA PRO A 183 -20.62 -18.57 21.85
C PRO A 183 -21.90 -17.74 21.66
N GLY A 184 -22.92 -18.31 21.01
CA GLY A 184 -24.21 -17.67 20.79
C GLY A 184 -25.05 -18.36 19.72
N SER A 185 -26.29 -17.92 19.55
CA SER A 185 -27.23 -18.47 18.56
C SER A 185 -27.22 -17.69 17.23
N GLU A 186 -26.70 -16.47 17.24
CA GLU A 186 -26.59 -15.63 16.06
C GLU A 186 -25.51 -16.18 15.09
N PRO A 187 -25.59 -15.91 13.79
CA PRO A 187 -24.53 -16.23 12.84
C PRO A 187 -23.17 -15.73 13.31
N LEU A 188 -22.10 -16.50 13.05
CA LEU A 188 -20.76 -16.21 13.55
C LEU A 188 -20.27 -14.79 13.18
N HIS A 189 -20.50 -14.34 11.95
CA HIS A 189 -20.10 -12.99 11.51
C HIS A 189 -20.79 -11.86 12.29
N ILE A 190 -22.03 -12.08 12.75
CA ILE A 190 -22.75 -11.14 13.63
C ILE A 190 -22.11 -11.10 15.02
N ARG A 191 -21.80 -12.28 15.58
CA ARG A 191 -21.11 -12.36 16.89
C ARG A 191 -19.72 -11.73 16.86
N VAL A 192 -18.97 -11.94 15.79
CA VAL A 192 -17.67 -11.29 15.56
C VAL A 192 -17.83 -9.78 15.50
N GLN A 193 -18.79 -9.27 14.73
CA GLN A 193 -19.06 -7.83 14.63
C GLN A 193 -19.43 -7.23 15.98
N GLN A 194 -20.36 -7.85 16.72
CA GLN A 194 -20.78 -7.40 18.06
C GLN A 194 -19.62 -7.43 19.06
N PHE A 195 -18.74 -8.43 18.95
CA PHE A 195 -17.56 -8.53 19.80
C PHE A 195 -16.55 -7.42 19.48
N GLN A 196 -16.23 -7.20 18.21
CA GLN A 196 -15.28 -6.16 17.78
C GLN A 196 -15.77 -4.75 18.11
N GLU A 197 -17.09 -4.50 18.09
CA GLU A 197 -17.64 -3.16 18.40
C GLU A 197 -17.31 -2.71 19.83
N GLN A 198 -17.04 -3.61 20.76
CA GLN A 198 -16.59 -3.29 22.12
C GLN A 198 -15.18 -2.68 22.16
N TYR A 199 -14.40 -2.81 21.08
CA TYR A 199 -13.00 -2.35 20.94
C TYR A 199 -12.87 -1.17 19.97
N ARG A 200 -13.98 -0.53 19.65
CA ARG A 200 -14.02 0.66 18.82
C ARG A 200 -13.30 1.82 19.51
N ILE A 201 -12.40 2.47 18.78
CA ILE A 201 -11.78 3.71 19.24
C ILE A 201 -12.82 4.84 19.14
N PRO A 202 -13.13 5.56 20.22
CA PRO A 202 -13.98 6.75 20.12
C PRO A 202 -13.37 7.79 19.18
N GLU A 203 -14.19 8.45 18.35
CA GLU A 203 -13.73 9.38 17.32
C GLU A 203 -12.78 10.45 17.87
N GLY A 204 -13.10 11.06 19.01
CA GLY A 204 -12.26 12.07 19.67
C GLY A 204 -10.96 11.53 20.28
N LYS A 205 -10.68 10.22 20.16
CA LYS A 205 -9.45 9.55 20.63
C LYS A 205 -8.58 9.01 19.49
N LEU A 206 -9.09 9.00 18.25
CA LEU A 206 -8.37 8.46 17.10
C LEU A 206 -6.96 9.04 16.96
N GLU A 207 -6.84 10.37 16.95
CA GLU A 207 -5.56 11.03 16.78
C GLU A 207 -4.54 10.63 17.87
N SER A 208 -4.95 10.64 19.14
CA SER A 208 -4.05 10.31 20.25
C SER A 208 -3.61 8.84 20.22
N VAL A 209 -4.50 7.93 19.87
CA VAL A 209 -4.22 6.48 19.77
C VAL A 209 -3.31 6.20 18.58
N PHE A 210 -3.59 6.77 17.39
CA PHE A 210 -2.73 6.59 16.21
C PHE A 210 -1.35 7.19 16.41
N ASN A 211 -1.24 8.41 16.97
CA ASN A 211 0.04 9.02 17.25
C ASN A 211 0.91 8.18 18.19
N ALA A 212 0.31 7.58 19.22
CA ALA A 212 1.02 6.68 20.12
C ALA A 212 1.49 5.39 19.42
N ALA A 213 0.63 4.78 18.60
CA ALA A 213 0.98 3.59 17.81
C ALA A 213 2.12 3.89 16.83
N ILE A 214 2.01 4.96 16.04
CA ILE A 214 3.01 5.39 15.07
C ILE A 214 4.36 5.69 15.74
N ALA A 215 4.34 6.39 16.89
CA ALA A 215 5.55 6.71 17.62
C ALA A 215 6.29 5.45 18.10
N GLU A 216 5.58 4.43 18.59
CA GLU A 216 6.19 3.18 18.99
C GLU A 216 6.68 2.36 17.79
N CYS A 217 5.91 2.29 16.68
CA CYS A 217 6.36 1.67 15.42
C CYS A 217 7.66 2.33 14.92
N LYS A 218 7.72 3.66 14.88
CA LYS A 218 8.91 4.43 14.49
C LYS A 218 10.10 4.12 15.39
N LYS A 219 9.93 4.22 16.70
CA LYS A 219 10.98 3.94 17.68
C LYS A 219 11.59 2.55 17.50
N ARG A 220 10.75 1.52 17.31
CA ARG A 220 11.20 0.14 17.10
C ARG A 220 11.93 -0.04 15.77
N THR A 221 11.45 0.60 14.73
CA THR A 221 12.08 0.57 13.40
C THR A 221 13.45 1.24 13.41
N LEU A 222 13.55 2.46 13.97
CA LEU A 222 14.80 3.21 14.01
C LEU A 222 15.88 2.59 14.92
N ALA A 223 15.51 1.64 15.79
CA ALA A 223 16.50 0.84 16.53
C ALA A 223 17.30 -0.12 15.62
N HIS A 224 16.83 -0.37 14.39
CA HIS A 224 17.40 -1.38 13.48
C HIS A 224 17.61 -0.89 12.04
N ILE A 225 16.87 0.12 11.60
CA ILE A 225 16.90 0.66 10.24
C ILE A 225 17.23 2.16 10.30
N GLU A 226 18.27 2.55 9.59
CA GLU A 226 18.62 3.95 9.38
C GLU A 226 17.81 4.51 8.21
N LEU A 227 17.13 5.61 8.43
CA LEU A 227 16.33 6.32 7.43
C LEU A 227 16.99 7.68 7.10
N PRO A 228 16.65 8.30 5.95
CA PRO A 228 17.11 9.64 5.63
C PRO A 228 16.72 10.67 6.73
N ASP A 229 17.61 11.58 7.07
CA ASP A 229 17.41 12.58 8.15
C ASP A 229 16.17 13.47 7.92
N ASN A 230 15.78 13.67 6.66
CA ASN A 230 14.65 14.49 6.26
C ASN A 230 13.33 13.68 6.13
N GLU A 231 13.33 12.39 6.53
CA GLU A 231 12.13 11.58 6.43
C GLU A 231 11.00 12.13 7.28
N SER A 232 9.81 12.14 6.73
CA SER A 232 8.61 12.61 7.40
C SER A 232 7.34 12.15 6.71
N PHE A 233 6.24 12.14 7.44
CA PHE A 233 4.93 12.04 6.83
C PHE A 233 3.88 12.90 7.53
N LYS A 234 2.80 13.16 6.81
CA LYS A 234 1.59 13.79 7.32
C LYS A 234 0.49 12.73 7.42
N LEU A 235 -0.23 12.71 8.54
CA LEU A 235 -1.41 11.87 8.72
C LEU A 235 -2.68 12.69 8.48
N GLU A 236 -3.61 12.14 7.69
CA GLU A 236 -4.93 12.72 7.44
C GLU A 236 -6.03 11.67 7.62
N TYR A 237 -7.21 12.10 8.09
CA TYR A 237 -8.41 11.29 8.14
C TYR A 237 -9.32 11.66 6.98
N VAL A 238 -9.79 10.65 6.24
CA VAL A 238 -10.62 10.80 5.04
C VAL A 238 -11.85 9.90 5.11
N GLN A 239 -12.81 10.14 4.21
CA GLN A 239 -14.02 9.33 4.03
C GLN A 239 -14.23 9.02 2.54
N ASP A 240 -15.19 8.15 2.23
CA ASP A 240 -15.57 7.77 0.86
C ASP A 240 -14.40 7.14 0.06
N LYS A 241 -13.62 6.25 0.71
CA LYS A 241 -12.51 5.54 0.07
C LYS A 241 -12.75 4.03 0.06
N PRO A 242 -12.27 3.31 -0.99
CA PRO A 242 -12.40 1.85 -1.05
C PRO A 242 -11.45 1.10 -0.10
N TRP A 243 -10.45 1.78 0.44
CA TRP A 243 -9.40 1.25 1.32
C TRP A 243 -9.53 1.77 2.76
N SER A 244 -8.82 1.13 3.70
CA SER A 244 -8.81 1.52 5.13
C SER A 244 -7.67 2.47 5.49
N GLY A 245 -6.52 2.32 4.86
CA GLY A 245 -5.35 3.19 4.94
C GLY A 245 -4.69 3.27 3.59
N TYR A 246 -3.90 4.32 3.34
CA TYR A 246 -3.14 4.50 2.11
C TYR A 246 -1.94 5.41 2.34
N ASN A 247 -0.80 5.04 1.77
CA ASN A 247 0.42 5.84 1.79
C ASN A 247 0.68 6.42 0.40
N TRP A 248 0.54 7.73 0.27
CA TRP A 248 0.94 8.48 -0.93
C TRP A 248 2.39 8.92 -0.77
N TYR A 249 3.32 8.16 -1.32
CA TYR A 249 4.73 8.56 -1.33
C TYR A 249 4.96 9.67 -2.35
N GLN A 250 5.54 10.79 -1.88
CA GLN A 250 5.69 12.02 -2.66
C GLN A 250 7.14 12.29 -3.10
N GLY A 251 8.04 11.36 -2.82
CA GLY A 251 9.47 11.54 -3.00
C GLY A 251 10.11 12.36 -1.87
N ASN A 252 11.43 12.46 -1.92
CA ASN A 252 12.24 13.17 -0.93
C ASN A 252 12.00 12.68 0.52
N ALA A 253 11.83 11.37 0.67
CA ALA A 253 11.52 10.70 1.94
C ALA A 253 10.27 11.27 2.64
N HIS A 254 9.26 11.73 1.88
CA HIS A 254 8.03 12.27 2.41
C HIS A 254 6.80 11.49 1.94
N SER A 255 5.86 11.21 2.87
CA SER A 255 4.58 10.57 2.59
C SER A 255 3.39 11.39 3.07
N LEU A 256 2.25 11.26 2.39
CA LEU A 256 0.94 11.59 2.91
C LEU A 256 0.22 10.28 3.24
N ILE A 257 -0.02 10.01 4.52
CA ILE A 257 -0.75 8.83 4.98
C ILE A 257 -2.19 9.22 5.25
N GLN A 258 -3.13 8.50 4.65
CA GLN A 258 -4.55 8.73 4.83
C GLN A 258 -5.22 7.52 5.46
N ILE A 259 -6.01 7.75 6.51
CA ILE A 259 -6.81 6.74 7.22
C ILE A 259 -8.29 6.99 6.91
N ASN A 260 -8.96 5.98 6.36
CA ASN A 260 -10.39 6.07 6.13
C ASN A 260 -11.16 5.85 7.43
N SER A 261 -11.84 6.90 7.89
CA SER A 261 -12.64 6.91 9.12
C SER A 261 -14.14 6.74 8.89
N GLU A 262 -14.56 6.39 7.67
CA GLU A 262 -15.98 6.15 7.34
C GLU A 262 -16.58 4.98 8.13
N LEU A 263 -15.80 3.90 8.29
CA LEU A 263 -16.18 2.74 9.09
C LEU A 263 -15.57 2.80 10.49
N PRO A 264 -16.17 2.12 11.47
CA PRO A 264 -15.58 2.01 12.81
C PRO A 264 -14.13 1.51 12.77
N ILE A 265 -13.23 2.20 13.46
CA ILE A 265 -11.83 1.81 13.61
C ILE A 265 -11.68 1.18 14.99
N TYR A 266 -11.21 -0.06 15.03
CA TYR A 266 -10.97 -0.81 16.25
C TYR A 266 -9.53 -0.66 16.71
N ILE A 267 -9.27 -0.95 18.00
CA ILE A 267 -7.99 -0.65 18.67
C ILE A 267 -6.78 -1.30 17.99
N ASP A 268 -6.92 -2.53 17.49
CA ASP A 268 -5.88 -3.26 16.76
C ASP A 268 -5.43 -2.55 15.49
N ARG A 269 -6.35 -1.77 14.86
CA ARG A 269 -6.05 -1.08 13.61
C ARG A 269 -5.07 0.09 13.78
N ALA A 270 -4.90 0.61 14.99
CA ALA A 270 -3.96 1.70 15.23
C ALA A 270 -2.50 1.24 15.01
N VAL A 271 -2.11 0.08 15.55
CA VAL A 271 -0.79 -0.50 15.27
C VAL A 271 -0.72 -1.04 13.85
N ASP A 272 -1.76 -1.77 13.39
CA ASP A 272 -1.78 -2.35 12.06
C ASP A 272 -1.59 -1.27 10.97
N LEU A 273 -2.41 -0.20 10.97
CA LEU A 273 -2.30 0.85 9.97
C LEU A 273 -1.09 1.75 10.20
N GLY A 274 -0.79 2.10 11.47
CA GLY A 274 0.36 2.95 11.80
C GLY A 274 1.70 2.33 11.39
N CYS A 275 1.89 1.04 11.60
CA CYS A 275 3.09 0.34 11.17
C CYS A 275 3.06 0.03 9.66
N HIS A 276 1.92 -0.40 9.13
CA HIS A 276 1.78 -0.78 7.71
C HIS A 276 2.03 0.40 6.78
N GLU A 277 1.36 1.54 7.04
CA GLU A 277 1.53 2.74 6.20
C GLU A 277 2.82 3.51 6.55
N GLY A 278 3.26 3.44 7.82
CA GLY A 278 4.41 4.17 8.35
C GLY A 278 5.66 3.31 8.49
N TYR A 279 5.96 2.89 9.72
CA TYR A 279 7.22 2.24 10.14
C TYR A 279 6.97 0.84 10.74
N PRO A 280 7.59 -0.23 10.18
CA PRO A 280 8.55 -0.28 9.08
C PRO A 280 7.89 -0.54 7.71
N GLY A 281 6.64 -0.13 7.49
CA GLY A 281 5.87 -0.42 6.29
C GLY A 281 6.18 0.47 5.08
N HIS A 282 5.13 0.91 4.36
CA HIS A 282 5.24 1.57 3.06
C HIS A 282 6.12 2.83 3.07
N HIS A 283 6.01 3.68 4.10
CA HIS A 283 6.87 4.87 4.20
C HIS A 283 8.35 4.49 4.28
N THR A 284 8.69 3.56 5.16
CA THR A 284 10.06 3.05 5.30
C THR A 284 10.58 2.42 4.01
N TYR A 285 9.76 1.57 3.36
CA TYR A 285 10.10 0.92 2.09
C TYR A 285 10.40 1.91 0.99
N ASN A 286 9.51 2.87 0.75
CA ASN A 286 9.69 3.86 -0.30
C ASN A 286 10.87 4.79 -0.04
N ALA A 287 11.07 5.24 1.22
CA ALA A 287 12.19 6.08 1.59
C ALA A 287 13.55 5.37 1.38
N LEU A 288 13.63 4.07 1.70
CA LEU A 288 14.83 3.26 1.47
C LEU A 288 15.09 3.01 -0.02
N LEU A 289 14.05 2.68 -0.80
CA LEU A 289 14.20 2.52 -2.26
C LEU A 289 14.67 3.81 -2.91
N GLU A 290 14.06 4.95 -2.58
CA GLU A 290 14.50 6.24 -3.10
C GLU A 290 15.96 6.53 -2.74
N GLN A 291 16.33 6.37 -1.45
CA GLN A 291 17.69 6.67 -1.02
C GLN A 291 18.70 5.71 -1.65
N LYS A 292 18.46 4.40 -1.55
CA LYS A 292 19.45 3.38 -1.91
C LYS A 292 19.54 3.10 -3.41
N LEU A 293 18.41 3.16 -4.12
CA LEU A 293 18.39 2.77 -5.53
C LEU A 293 18.30 3.99 -6.47
N VAL A 294 17.49 5.00 -6.13
CA VAL A 294 17.36 6.18 -6.98
C VAL A 294 18.52 7.16 -6.76
N LYS A 295 18.81 7.52 -5.49
CA LYS A 295 19.84 8.53 -5.19
C LYS A 295 21.24 7.96 -5.20
N ASP A 296 21.48 6.82 -4.49
CA ASP A 296 22.82 6.25 -4.35
C ASP A 296 23.29 5.53 -5.63
N GLN A 297 22.38 4.89 -6.41
CA GLN A 297 22.70 4.13 -7.63
C GLN A 297 22.32 4.83 -8.95
N GLY A 298 21.50 5.88 -8.90
CA GLY A 298 20.99 6.53 -10.10
C GLY A 298 19.92 5.72 -10.86
N TRP A 299 19.31 4.70 -10.27
CA TRP A 299 18.38 3.78 -10.92
C TRP A 299 16.99 4.34 -11.01
N LEU A 300 16.69 4.94 -12.16
CA LEU A 300 15.47 5.69 -12.41
C LEU A 300 14.18 4.86 -12.31
N GLU A 301 14.21 3.57 -12.62
CA GLU A 301 13.08 2.67 -12.59
C GLU A 301 12.38 2.60 -11.23
N TYR A 302 13.06 2.92 -10.15
CA TYR A 302 12.50 2.96 -8.80
C TYR A 302 11.80 4.28 -8.47
N SER A 303 11.83 5.27 -9.36
CA SER A 303 11.07 6.52 -9.21
C SER A 303 9.59 6.39 -9.60
N VAL A 304 9.19 5.25 -10.16
CA VAL A 304 7.79 4.92 -10.49
C VAL A 304 7.37 3.65 -9.78
N TYR A 305 6.16 3.66 -9.23
CA TYR A 305 5.59 2.48 -8.58
C TYR A 305 4.30 2.06 -9.30
N PRO A 306 4.34 1.01 -10.15
CA PRO A 306 3.14 0.44 -10.74
C PRO A 306 2.44 -0.48 -9.72
N LEU A 307 1.14 -0.25 -9.49
CA LEU A 307 0.36 -0.99 -8.50
C LEU A 307 0.20 -2.48 -8.86
N PHE A 308 -0.14 -2.77 -10.11
CA PHE A 308 -0.29 -4.15 -10.60
C PHE A 308 1.06 -4.70 -11.06
N SER A 309 1.93 -4.99 -10.09
CA SER A 309 3.31 -5.38 -10.34
C SER A 309 3.88 -6.30 -9.25
N PRO A 310 4.96 -7.03 -9.54
CA PRO A 310 5.64 -7.85 -8.55
C PRO A 310 6.17 -7.07 -7.34
N GLN A 311 6.50 -5.79 -7.52
CA GLN A 311 6.91 -4.89 -6.44
C GLN A 311 5.83 -4.73 -5.38
N SER A 312 4.54 -4.70 -5.78
CA SER A 312 3.42 -4.57 -4.84
C SER A 312 3.30 -5.74 -3.88
N LEU A 313 3.62 -6.95 -4.33
CA LEU A 313 3.62 -8.11 -3.44
C LEU A 313 4.69 -7.99 -2.36
N ILE A 314 5.88 -7.49 -2.70
CA ILE A 314 6.94 -7.22 -1.73
C ILE A 314 6.54 -6.06 -0.79
N ALA A 315 5.99 -4.98 -1.34
CA ALA A 315 5.56 -3.81 -0.56
C ALA A 315 4.50 -4.19 0.49
N GLU A 316 3.41 -4.84 0.06
CA GLU A 316 2.33 -5.28 0.96
C GLU A 316 2.79 -6.37 1.93
N GLY A 317 3.54 -7.34 1.41
CA GLY A 317 4.08 -8.43 2.21
C GLY A 317 5.02 -7.94 3.30
N SER A 318 5.93 -7.03 2.97
CA SER A 318 6.87 -6.46 3.93
C SER A 318 6.18 -5.53 4.92
N ALA A 319 5.21 -4.71 4.51
CA ALA A 319 4.45 -3.87 5.42
C ALA A 319 3.69 -4.70 6.48
N ASN A 320 3.07 -5.81 6.07
CA ASN A 320 2.38 -6.71 6.99
C ASN A 320 3.32 -7.54 7.88
N TYR A 321 4.44 -8.04 7.34
CA TYR A 321 5.41 -8.79 8.14
C TYR A 321 6.18 -7.86 9.09
N GLY A 322 6.44 -6.63 8.68
CA GLY A 322 7.12 -5.63 9.50
C GLY A 322 6.46 -5.37 10.85
N ILE A 323 5.12 -5.52 10.93
CA ILE A 323 4.37 -5.43 12.19
C ILE A 323 4.81 -6.55 13.15
N GLU A 324 4.88 -7.80 12.66
CA GLU A 324 5.34 -8.94 13.49
C GLU A 324 6.80 -8.79 13.90
N LEU A 325 7.63 -8.27 13.01
CA LEU A 325 9.04 -8.04 13.27
C LEU A 325 9.26 -6.92 14.33
N ALA A 326 8.45 -5.86 14.26
CA ALA A 326 8.49 -4.75 15.21
C ALA A 326 7.93 -5.13 16.59
N PHE A 327 6.97 -6.05 16.63
CA PHE A 327 6.32 -6.49 17.87
C PHE A 327 6.34 -8.02 18.01
N PRO A 328 7.50 -8.63 18.27
CA PRO A 328 7.60 -10.07 18.42
C PRO A 328 6.93 -10.57 19.72
N ASP A 329 6.63 -11.86 19.76
CA ASP A 329 6.32 -12.62 20.99
C ASP A 329 5.25 -12.00 21.91
N GLY A 330 4.14 -11.51 21.33
CA GLY A 330 3.02 -10.91 22.07
C GLY A 330 3.27 -9.47 22.54
N GLU A 331 4.36 -8.84 22.12
CA GLU A 331 4.66 -7.45 22.45
C GLU A 331 3.63 -6.46 21.90
N LYS A 332 2.99 -6.77 20.76
CA LYS A 332 1.89 -5.97 20.20
C LYS A 332 0.75 -5.88 21.21
N THR A 333 0.27 -7.01 21.68
CA THR A 333 -0.83 -7.10 22.67
C THR A 333 -0.47 -6.37 23.96
N ARG A 334 0.76 -6.54 24.44
CA ARG A 334 1.22 -5.86 25.66
C ARG A 334 1.24 -4.35 25.49
N PHE A 335 1.80 -3.86 24.38
CA PHE A 335 1.81 -2.43 24.07
C PHE A 335 0.39 -1.86 23.92
N GLU A 336 -0.48 -2.55 23.21
CA GLU A 336 -1.89 -2.15 23.08
C GLU A 336 -2.55 -2.08 24.45
N GLN A 337 -2.40 -3.12 25.28
CA GLN A 337 -2.96 -3.20 26.62
C GLN A 337 -2.46 -2.09 27.56
N GLU A 338 -1.15 -1.82 27.56
CA GLU A 338 -0.53 -0.87 28.48
C GLU A 338 -0.69 0.60 28.03
N ALA A 339 -0.69 0.86 26.72
CA ALA A 339 -0.69 2.21 26.18
C ALA A 339 -1.99 2.58 25.46
N LEU A 340 -2.45 1.78 24.50
CA LEU A 340 -3.53 2.19 23.62
C LEU A 340 -4.93 2.03 24.23
N TYR A 341 -5.15 0.93 24.98
CA TYR A 341 -6.44 0.72 25.66
C TYR A 341 -6.79 1.84 26.63
N PRO A 342 -5.87 2.27 27.53
CA PRO A 342 -6.13 3.43 28.39
C PRO A 342 -6.38 4.73 27.63
N LEU A 343 -5.64 5.01 26.55
CA LEU A 343 -5.85 6.18 25.71
C LEU A 343 -7.22 6.18 25.05
N ALA A 344 -7.67 5.02 24.57
CA ALA A 344 -8.99 4.83 23.97
C ALA A 344 -10.12 4.84 25.00
N GLY A 345 -9.82 4.61 26.29
CA GLY A 345 -10.81 4.42 27.36
C GLY A 345 -11.41 3.01 27.36
N LEU A 346 -10.69 2.02 26.84
CA LEU A 346 -11.04 0.61 26.83
C LEU A 346 -10.49 -0.11 28.08
N ASP A 347 -11.11 -1.24 28.45
CA ASP A 347 -10.64 -2.05 29.58
C ASP A 347 -9.43 -2.91 29.18
N PRO A 348 -8.21 -2.65 29.71
CA PRO A 348 -7.01 -3.43 29.40
C PRO A 348 -7.12 -4.93 29.72
N ALA A 349 -7.97 -5.33 30.68
CA ALA A 349 -8.16 -6.73 31.04
C ALA A 349 -8.75 -7.59 29.90
N THR A 350 -9.35 -6.96 28.89
CA THR A 350 -9.97 -7.64 27.75
C THR A 350 -9.03 -7.88 26.57
N ALA A 351 -7.82 -7.29 26.58
CA ALA A 351 -6.88 -7.30 25.45
C ALA A 351 -6.49 -8.73 25.01
N GLU A 352 -6.19 -9.61 25.94
CA GLU A 352 -5.82 -11.00 25.63
C GLU A 352 -6.94 -11.77 24.92
N LYS A 353 -8.20 -11.58 25.34
CA LYS A 353 -9.33 -12.21 24.67
C LYS A 353 -9.51 -11.65 23.26
N TYR A 354 -9.37 -10.33 23.10
CA TYR A 354 -9.47 -9.69 21.80
C TYR A 354 -8.40 -10.24 20.86
N GLN A 355 -7.15 -10.33 21.32
CA GLN A 355 -6.04 -10.84 20.52
C GLN A 355 -6.24 -12.30 20.08
N ARG A 356 -6.79 -13.19 20.96
CA ARG A 356 -7.10 -14.57 20.54
C ARG A 356 -8.09 -14.61 19.39
N VAL A 357 -9.16 -13.81 19.47
CA VAL A 357 -10.15 -13.72 18.39
C VAL A 357 -9.51 -13.16 17.10
N LEU A 358 -8.70 -12.10 17.21
CA LEU A 358 -7.98 -11.52 16.05
C LEU A 358 -7.02 -12.52 15.41
N SER A 359 -6.33 -13.34 16.18
CA SER A 359 -5.44 -14.39 15.66
C SER A 359 -6.20 -15.40 14.82
N LEU A 360 -7.35 -15.87 15.31
CA LEU A 360 -8.21 -16.77 14.53
C LEU A 360 -8.75 -16.11 13.25
N LEU A 361 -9.18 -14.84 13.33
CA LEU A 361 -9.59 -14.10 12.14
C LEU A 361 -8.45 -13.89 11.12
N ALA A 362 -7.21 -13.73 11.60
CA ALA A 362 -6.04 -13.61 10.72
C ALA A 362 -5.75 -14.92 9.95
N GLU A 363 -5.95 -16.08 10.57
CA GLU A 363 -5.83 -17.38 9.89
C GLU A 363 -6.88 -17.54 8.78
N LEU A 364 -8.11 -17.04 8.99
CA LEU A 364 -9.18 -17.08 7.98
C LEU A 364 -8.92 -16.18 6.77
N LYS A 365 -7.95 -15.24 6.82
CA LYS A 365 -7.65 -14.37 5.67
C LYS A 365 -7.18 -15.13 4.43
N PHE A 366 -6.61 -16.33 4.57
CA PHE A 366 -6.28 -17.16 3.41
C PHE A 366 -7.51 -17.70 2.68
N ALA A 367 -8.64 -17.89 3.37
CA ALA A 367 -9.90 -18.25 2.73
C ALA A 367 -10.41 -17.16 1.75
N GLU A 368 -9.97 -15.90 1.93
CA GLU A 368 -10.28 -14.81 0.98
C GLU A 368 -9.73 -15.13 -0.42
N ASN A 369 -8.54 -15.75 -0.52
CA ASN A 369 -7.94 -16.11 -1.80
C ASN A 369 -8.76 -17.18 -2.53
N ILE A 370 -9.41 -18.11 -1.80
CA ILE A 370 -10.27 -19.12 -2.41
C ILE A 370 -11.50 -18.46 -3.02
N VAL A 371 -12.16 -17.58 -2.25
CA VAL A 371 -13.36 -16.87 -2.74
C VAL A 371 -13.02 -15.97 -3.93
N ALA A 372 -11.92 -15.21 -3.84
CA ALA A 372 -11.47 -14.34 -4.92
C ALA A 372 -11.16 -15.14 -6.19
N ARG A 373 -10.44 -16.27 -6.06
CA ARG A 373 -10.14 -17.19 -7.18
C ARG A 373 -11.43 -17.68 -7.85
N GLU A 374 -12.36 -18.21 -7.07
CA GLU A 374 -13.60 -18.74 -7.62
C GLU A 374 -14.46 -17.67 -8.29
N TYR A 375 -14.45 -16.46 -7.76
CA TYR A 375 -15.16 -15.32 -8.34
C TYR A 375 -14.52 -14.84 -9.65
N ILE A 376 -13.20 -14.64 -9.68
CA ILE A 376 -12.45 -14.24 -10.88
C ILE A 376 -12.55 -15.30 -11.97
N ASP A 377 -12.43 -16.59 -11.60
CA ASP A 377 -12.58 -17.72 -12.51
C ASP A 377 -14.02 -17.91 -13.04
N GLY A 378 -14.99 -17.12 -12.54
CA GLY A 378 -16.40 -17.19 -12.93
C GLY A 378 -17.12 -18.46 -12.45
N LYS A 379 -16.59 -19.14 -11.42
CA LYS A 379 -17.19 -20.34 -10.82
C LYS A 379 -18.37 -19.97 -9.88
N ILE A 380 -18.32 -18.78 -9.31
CA ILE A 380 -19.37 -18.22 -8.46
C ILE A 380 -19.72 -16.81 -8.92
N ASP A 381 -20.96 -16.39 -8.68
CA ASP A 381 -21.39 -15.03 -8.93
C ASP A 381 -21.10 -14.09 -7.73
N ARG A 382 -21.47 -12.83 -7.87
CA ARG A 382 -21.26 -11.79 -6.84
C ARG A 382 -21.93 -12.13 -5.51
N ASP A 383 -23.20 -12.57 -5.55
CA ASP A 383 -23.99 -12.82 -4.35
C ASP A 383 -23.44 -14.02 -3.59
N GLU A 384 -23.04 -15.06 -4.31
CA GLU A 384 -22.37 -16.23 -3.73
C GLU A 384 -20.98 -15.86 -3.17
N ALA A 385 -20.23 -14.99 -3.83
CA ALA A 385 -18.93 -14.52 -3.31
C ALA A 385 -19.13 -13.76 -1.98
N VAL A 386 -20.10 -12.86 -1.90
CA VAL A 386 -20.45 -12.17 -0.64
C VAL A 386 -20.81 -13.18 0.45
N ALA A 387 -21.65 -14.17 0.14
CA ALA A 387 -22.05 -15.20 1.10
C ALA A 387 -20.84 -16.04 1.59
N ARG A 388 -19.91 -16.38 0.70
CA ARG A 388 -18.70 -17.14 1.05
C ARG A 388 -17.70 -16.30 1.87
N PHE A 389 -17.52 -15.01 1.59
CA PHE A 389 -16.73 -14.13 2.47
C PHE A 389 -17.34 -14.08 3.86
N GLN A 390 -18.67 -13.93 4.02
CA GLN A 390 -19.31 -13.97 5.34
C GLN A 390 -19.07 -15.30 6.05
N LYS A 391 -19.23 -16.41 5.34
CA LYS A 391 -19.15 -17.76 5.92
C LYS A 391 -17.72 -18.12 6.35
N TYR A 392 -16.74 -17.93 5.45
CA TYR A 392 -15.40 -18.48 5.65
C TYR A 392 -14.38 -17.47 6.23
N THR A 393 -14.75 -16.18 6.29
CA THR A 393 -13.89 -15.16 6.88
C THR A 393 -14.56 -14.38 8.02
N ALA A 394 -15.78 -14.78 8.38
CA ALA A 394 -16.60 -14.15 9.42
C ALA A 394 -16.78 -12.62 9.24
N MET A 395 -16.72 -12.11 8.00
CA MET A 395 -16.97 -10.70 7.69
C MET A 395 -18.44 -10.33 7.85
N SER A 396 -18.72 -9.09 8.26
CA SER A 396 -20.08 -8.54 8.18
C SER A 396 -20.54 -8.46 6.71
N PRO A 397 -21.86 -8.41 6.44
CA PRO A 397 -22.38 -8.28 5.07
C PRO A 397 -21.80 -7.09 4.31
N GLU A 398 -21.64 -5.94 4.97
CA GLU A 398 -21.09 -4.70 4.38
C GLU A 398 -19.62 -4.86 4.02
N LYS A 399 -18.81 -5.47 4.90
CA LYS A 399 -17.40 -5.76 4.65
C LYS A 399 -17.23 -6.79 3.54
N ALA A 400 -18.04 -7.84 3.52
CA ALA A 400 -18.03 -8.84 2.46
C ALA A 400 -18.37 -8.24 1.09
N ALA A 401 -19.38 -7.39 1.00
CA ALA A 401 -19.73 -6.67 -0.21
C ALA A 401 -18.62 -5.68 -0.63
N GLN A 402 -17.98 -5.01 0.33
CA GLN A 402 -16.80 -4.15 0.06
C GLN A 402 -15.63 -4.99 -0.47
N ARG A 403 -15.40 -6.19 0.09
CA ARG A 403 -14.33 -7.09 -0.35
C ARG A 403 -14.54 -7.59 -1.79
N VAL A 404 -15.79 -7.88 -2.18
CA VAL A 404 -16.10 -8.22 -3.58
C VAL A 404 -15.80 -7.02 -4.50
N ARG A 405 -16.19 -5.79 -4.12
CA ARG A 405 -15.81 -4.58 -4.89
C ARG A 405 -14.30 -4.40 -4.98
N PHE A 406 -13.56 -4.73 -3.93
CA PHE A 406 -12.10 -4.72 -3.96
C PHE A 406 -11.56 -5.72 -5.00
N VAL A 407 -12.09 -6.94 -5.02
CA VAL A 407 -11.71 -7.96 -6.03
C VAL A 407 -12.08 -7.53 -7.44
N ASP A 408 -13.23 -6.88 -7.66
CA ASP A 408 -13.59 -6.32 -8.97
C ASP A 408 -12.59 -5.28 -9.48
N THR A 409 -12.03 -4.48 -8.56
CA THR A 409 -11.12 -3.38 -8.91
C THR A 409 -9.68 -3.85 -9.05
N TYR A 410 -9.24 -4.74 -8.16
CA TYR A 410 -7.83 -5.07 -7.99
C TYR A 410 -7.48 -6.53 -8.35
N GLY A 411 -8.47 -7.37 -8.69
CA GLY A 411 -8.26 -8.75 -9.11
C GLY A 411 -7.47 -9.59 -8.11
N ALA A 412 -6.46 -10.29 -8.60
CA ALA A 412 -5.59 -11.13 -7.80
C ALA A 412 -4.67 -10.36 -6.82
N TYR A 413 -4.69 -9.02 -6.80
CA TYR A 413 -3.95 -8.19 -5.82
C TYR A 413 -4.17 -8.64 -4.37
N VAL A 414 -5.33 -9.23 -4.09
CA VAL A 414 -5.71 -9.75 -2.76
C VAL A 414 -4.65 -10.65 -2.13
N ILE A 415 -3.84 -11.36 -2.93
CA ILE A 415 -2.78 -12.25 -2.44
C ILE A 415 -1.61 -11.50 -1.80
N ASN A 416 -1.41 -10.22 -2.15
CA ASN A 416 -0.26 -9.45 -1.69
C ASN A 416 -0.25 -9.30 -0.16
N TYR A 417 -1.44 -9.26 0.47
CA TYR A 417 -1.58 -9.07 1.93
C TYR A 417 -1.23 -10.30 2.76
N ASN A 418 -1.61 -11.49 2.31
CA ASN A 418 -1.43 -12.74 3.07
C ASN A 418 -0.31 -13.61 2.49
N TRP A 419 -0.34 -13.94 1.20
CA TRP A 419 0.71 -14.72 0.55
C TRP A 419 2.02 -13.93 0.45
N GLY A 420 1.96 -12.62 0.12
CA GLY A 420 3.12 -11.73 0.14
C GLY A 420 3.79 -11.70 1.52
N LYS A 421 3.00 -11.56 2.60
CA LYS A 421 3.51 -11.65 3.97
C LYS A 421 4.19 -12.99 4.24
N ALA A 422 3.59 -14.11 3.81
CA ALA A 422 4.17 -15.44 4.03
C ALA A 422 5.53 -15.60 3.32
N LEU A 423 5.65 -15.11 2.08
CA LEU A 423 6.90 -15.14 1.32
C LEU A 423 7.99 -14.26 1.96
N VAL A 424 7.63 -13.05 2.37
CA VAL A 424 8.57 -12.15 3.06
C VAL A 424 9.01 -12.75 4.38
N LYS A 425 8.09 -13.29 5.17
CA LYS A 425 8.40 -13.98 6.44
C LYS A 425 9.36 -15.14 6.21
N GLN A 426 9.07 -16.01 5.25
CA GLN A 426 9.95 -17.12 4.90
C GLN A 426 11.36 -16.64 4.54
N TYR A 427 11.47 -15.61 3.69
CA TYR A 427 12.76 -15.03 3.32
C TYR A 427 13.52 -14.49 4.53
N VAL A 428 12.87 -13.70 5.37
CA VAL A 428 13.53 -13.03 6.50
C VAL A 428 13.92 -14.02 7.60
N GLU A 429 13.09 -15.02 7.88
CA GLU A 429 13.30 -15.98 8.96
C GLU A 429 14.17 -17.18 8.56
N GLN A 430 14.32 -17.44 7.27
CA GLN A 430 15.24 -18.46 6.79
C GLN A 430 16.68 -18.17 7.25
N ASP A 431 17.30 -19.12 7.97
CA ASP A 431 18.67 -19.03 8.51
C ASP A 431 18.92 -17.83 9.44
N ALA A 432 17.88 -17.27 10.06
CA ALA A 432 17.95 -16.10 10.92
C ALA A 432 17.26 -16.35 12.29
N ASP A 433 17.96 -17.06 13.19
CA ASP A 433 17.43 -17.37 14.53
C ASP A 433 17.41 -16.15 15.47
N LEU A 434 18.23 -15.14 15.21
CA LEU A 434 18.36 -13.95 16.05
C LEU A 434 17.58 -12.76 15.49
N SER A 435 16.94 -12.01 16.37
CA SER A 435 16.18 -10.81 16.02
C SER A 435 16.96 -9.82 15.14
N ASN A 436 18.23 -9.53 15.50
CA ASN A 436 19.09 -8.63 14.70
C ASN A 436 19.34 -9.15 13.27
N ALA A 437 19.50 -10.47 13.08
CA ALA A 437 19.67 -11.06 11.77
C ALA A 437 18.41 -10.91 10.91
N ARG A 438 17.22 -11.06 11.52
CA ARG A 438 15.93 -10.83 10.84
C ARG A 438 15.79 -9.38 10.40
N TRP A 439 16.12 -8.42 11.26
CA TRP A 439 16.08 -6.99 10.90
C TRP A 439 17.08 -6.64 9.79
N GLN A 440 18.29 -7.22 9.80
CA GLN A 440 19.27 -7.03 8.73
C GLN A 440 18.77 -7.58 7.38
N LYS A 441 18.17 -8.79 7.37
CA LYS A 441 17.57 -9.36 6.15
C LYS A 441 16.38 -8.53 5.67
N PHE A 442 15.54 -8.08 6.59
CA PHE A 442 14.40 -7.23 6.30
C PHE A 442 14.84 -5.88 5.71
N SER A 443 15.79 -5.19 6.32
CA SER A 443 16.35 -3.94 5.80
C SER A 443 16.96 -4.14 4.41
N ARG A 444 17.67 -5.25 4.18
CA ARG A 444 18.20 -5.61 2.85
C ARG A 444 17.09 -5.82 1.83
N LEU A 445 15.99 -6.45 2.21
CA LEU A 445 14.83 -6.60 1.34
C LEU A 445 14.27 -5.25 0.92
N LEU A 446 14.04 -4.35 1.89
CA LEU A 446 13.47 -3.03 1.65
C LEU A 446 14.36 -2.08 0.84
N SER A 447 15.65 -2.37 0.74
CA SER A 447 16.66 -1.52 0.07
C SER A 447 17.29 -2.17 -1.16
N SER A 448 16.65 -3.19 -1.75
CA SER A 448 17.20 -3.93 -2.89
C SER A 448 16.14 -4.24 -3.95
N PRO A 449 16.55 -4.55 -5.19
CA PRO A 449 15.66 -4.87 -6.31
C PRO A 449 14.95 -6.23 -6.21
N ARG A 450 14.78 -6.79 -5.03
CA ARG A 450 14.23 -8.13 -4.87
C ARG A 450 12.74 -8.19 -5.19
N LEU A 451 12.37 -9.21 -5.94
CA LEU A 451 11.01 -9.58 -6.28
C LEU A 451 10.74 -11.02 -5.80
N PRO A 452 9.48 -11.49 -5.81
CA PRO A 452 9.11 -12.82 -5.32
C PRO A 452 10.00 -13.95 -5.84
N SER A 453 10.27 -14.01 -7.15
CA SER A 453 11.11 -15.05 -7.75
C SER A 453 12.61 -14.93 -7.42
N SER A 454 13.07 -13.78 -6.91
CA SER A 454 14.47 -13.56 -6.53
C SER A 454 14.71 -13.50 -5.01
N LEU A 455 13.73 -13.84 -4.19
CA LEU A 455 13.91 -13.87 -2.74
C LEU A 455 14.99 -14.86 -2.28
N ASN A 456 15.18 -15.95 -3.03
CA ASN A 456 16.14 -17.00 -2.68
C ASN A 456 17.49 -16.89 -3.45
N TRP A 457 17.78 -15.74 -4.06
CA TRP A 457 19.02 -15.47 -4.80
C TRP A 457 20.13 -14.91 -3.91
#